data_0f4cbaf2c85e58ded9bac3e45bac9e42
#
_entry.id   0f4cbaf2c85e58ded9bac3e45bac9e42
#
_cell.length_a   1.000
_cell.length_b   1.000
_cell.length_c   1.000
_cell.angle_alpha   90.00
_cell.angle_beta   90.00
_cell.angle_gamma   90.00
#
_symmetry.space_group_name_H-M   'P 1'
#
loop_
_entity.id
_entity.type
_entity.pdbx_description
1 polymer ?
#
loop_
_entity_poly.entity_id
_entity_poly.type
_entity_poly.pdbx_seq_one_letter_code
_entity_poly.pdbx_strand_id
1 'polypeptide(L)'
;MKYFIVLVIIMISNTFLGVAKPMKNQAEIYFAGGCFWGTEHFLKQIRGVESTQVGYANSNVANPSYEQVCSGKTNAAETVKVVYDPKTVDLNLLLDLYFKTIDPTSLNRQGNDRGTQYRTGIYYVDKEDLPVIKQAIQLLSAQYKTPIVLEVKPLTNFYPAETYHQDYLDKNPGGYCHINPALFEMARKANAPKAKVYQKADDATLRKKLSAEQYAVTQKDITTGEPLFVSTDKFDSGCGWPSFSQPIQKDLIAEKKDTSHGMIRTEVRSKTGDAHLGHVFTDGPKEKGGLRYCINSASLRFIPKDKMKEEGYGEYLPLVK
;
A
#
# COMPACT_ATOMS: atom_id res chain seq x y z
N MET A 1 -3.53 -33.89 72.05
CA MET A 1 -2.77 -33.56 70.83
C MET A 1 -3.80 -33.48 69.69
N LYS A 2 -4.10 -32.26 69.21
CA LYS A 2 -5.03 -31.98 68.08
C LYS A 2 -4.22 -31.80 66.84
N TYR A 3 -4.38 -32.64 65.82
CA TYR A 3 -3.73 -32.50 64.51
C TYR A 3 -4.58 -31.60 63.66
N PHE A 4 -4.03 -30.43 63.22
CA PHE A 4 -4.56 -29.58 62.21
C PHE A 4 -4.07 -30.04 60.84
N ILE A 5 -4.99 -30.47 59.96
CA ILE A 5 -4.70 -30.75 58.56
C ILE A 5 -4.84 -29.42 57.80
N VAL A 6 -3.74 -28.90 57.27
CA VAL A 6 -3.74 -27.75 56.35
C VAL A 6 -3.94 -28.28 54.93
N LEU A 7 -5.09 -27.99 54.34
CA LEU A 7 -5.40 -28.30 52.93
C LEU A 7 -4.80 -27.18 52.06
N VAL A 8 -3.73 -27.45 51.33
CA VAL A 8 -3.18 -26.54 50.33
C VAL A 8 -3.93 -26.77 49.04
N ILE A 9 -4.80 -25.81 48.64
CA ILE A 9 -5.47 -25.78 47.33
C ILE A 9 -4.51 -25.14 46.36
N ILE A 10 -3.88 -25.94 45.48
CA ILE A 10 -3.10 -25.47 44.35
C ILE A 10 -4.07 -25.07 43.24
N MET A 11 -4.31 -23.77 43.06
CA MET A 11 -4.98 -23.26 41.85
C MET A 11 -4.03 -23.36 40.67
N ILE A 12 -4.24 -24.31 39.79
CA ILE A 12 -3.58 -24.39 38.49
C ILE A 12 -4.29 -23.39 37.59
N SER A 13 -3.73 -22.20 37.44
CA SER A 13 -4.15 -21.26 36.42
C SER A 13 -3.66 -21.77 35.06
N ASN A 14 -4.57 -22.38 34.30
CA ASN A 14 -4.35 -22.67 32.87
C ASN A 14 -4.28 -21.35 32.10
N THR A 15 -3.10 -20.77 31.99
CA THR A 15 -2.83 -19.77 30.97
C THR A 15 -2.78 -20.49 29.62
N PHE A 16 -3.85 -20.39 28.87
CA PHE A 16 -3.83 -20.70 27.44
C PHE A 16 -2.89 -19.70 26.75
N LEU A 17 -1.63 -20.06 26.60
CA LEU A 17 -0.75 -19.45 25.64
C LEU A 17 -1.28 -19.85 24.24
N GLY A 18 -2.12 -19.00 23.66
CA GLY A 18 -2.49 -19.13 22.27
C GLY A 18 -1.21 -18.98 21.43
N VAL A 19 -0.72 -20.12 20.91
CA VAL A 19 0.36 -20.10 19.91
C VAL A 19 -0.19 -19.36 18.70
N ALA A 20 0.28 -18.15 18.48
CA ALA A 20 -0.06 -17.38 17.28
C ALA A 20 0.32 -18.21 16.05
N LYS A 21 -0.68 -18.58 15.25
CA LYS A 21 -0.48 -19.32 14.00
C LYS A 21 0.44 -18.46 13.10
N PRO A 22 1.47 -19.04 12.46
CA PRO A 22 2.31 -18.27 11.54
C PRO A 22 1.43 -17.67 10.44
N MET A 23 1.49 -16.35 10.26
CA MET A 23 0.73 -15.67 9.20
C MET A 23 1.18 -16.23 7.85
N LYS A 24 0.22 -16.64 7.03
CA LYS A 24 0.47 -17.02 5.64
C LYS A 24 1.12 -15.82 4.94
N ASN A 25 2.10 -16.05 4.07
CA ASN A 25 2.70 -14.96 3.28
C ASN A 25 1.72 -14.39 2.25
N GLN A 26 0.70 -15.16 1.87
CA GLN A 26 -0.36 -14.80 0.93
C GLN A 26 -1.69 -15.38 1.41
N ALA A 27 -2.76 -14.64 1.18
CA ALA A 27 -4.15 -15.07 1.37
C ALA A 27 -4.95 -14.82 0.10
N GLU A 28 -6.09 -15.51 -0.06
CA GLU A 28 -6.98 -15.31 -1.19
C GLU A 28 -8.44 -15.24 -0.77
N ILE A 29 -9.19 -14.37 -1.44
CA ILE A 29 -10.63 -14.17 -1.27
C ILE A 29 -11.26 -13.84 -2.63
N TYR A 30 -12.57 -14.06 -2.78
CA TYR A 30 -13.27 -13.92 -4.03
C TYR A 30 -14.47 -12.99 -3.85
N PHE A 31 -14.56 -11.93 -4.68
CA PHE A 31 -15.61 -10.92 -4.62
C PHE A 31 -16.43 -10.88 -5.91
N ALA A 32 -17.74 -11.07 -5.80
CA ALA A 32 -18.72 -10.85 -6.83
C ALA A 32 -19.43 -9.52 -6.57
N GLY A 33 -19.35 -8.57 -7.48
CA GLY A 33 -19.82 -7.19 -7.27
C GLY A 33 -20.39 -6.53 -8.53
N GLY A 34 -21.23 -7.20 -9.28
CA GLY A 34 -21.69 -6.77 -10.59
C GLY A 34 -20.68 -7.14 -11.67
N CYS A 35 -20.54 -6.30 -12.71
CA CYS A 35 -19.53 -6.51 -13.73
C CYS A 35 -18.13 -6.58 -13.14
N PHE A 36 -17.44 -7.66 -13.39
CA PHE A 36 -16.13 -7.93 -12.80
C PHE A 36 -15.02 -6.99 -13.32
N TRP A 37 -15.17 -6.29 -14.44
CA TRP A 37 -14.18 -5.33 -14.95
C TRP A 37 -13.95 -4.18 -13.98
N GLY A 38 -15.04 -3.56 -13.49
CA GLY A 38 -14.95 -2.48 -12.49
C GLY A 38 -14.45 -2.98 -11.15
N THR A 39 -14.96 -4.14 -10.71
CA THR A 39 -14.57 -4.77 -9.44
C THR A 39 -13.10 -5.15 -9.44
N GLU A 40 -12.56 -5.73 -10.51
CA GLU A 40 -11.13 -6.01 -10.66
C GLU A 40 -10.30 -4.74 -10.62
N HIS A 41 -10.65 -3.75 -11.47
CA HIS A 41 -9.91 -2.50 -11.55
C HIS A 41 -9.88 -1.75 -10.23
N PHE A 42 -10.95 -1.84 -9.43
CA PHE A 42 -10.99 -1.27 -8.08
C PHE A 42 -10.07 -2.00 -7.10
N LEU A 43 -10.20 -3.33 -7.01
CA LEU A 43 -9.50 -4.13 -6.00
C LEU A 43 -7.98 -4.12 -6.21
N LYS A 44 -7.51 -4.12 -7.45
CA LYS A 44 -6.09 -4.05 -7.79
C LYS A 44 -5.41 -2.72 -7.43
N GLN A 45 -6.18 -1.64 -7.16
CA GLN A 45 -5.63 -0.37 -6.67
C GLN A 45 -5.21 -0.43 -5.20
N ILE A 46 -5.69 -1.41 -4.44
CA ILE A 46 -5.46 -1.51 -3.00
C ILE A 46 -4.04 -2.00 -2.76
N ARG A 47 -3.25 -1.24 -2.02
CA ARG A 47 -1.89 -1.64 -1.65
C ARG A 47 -1.93 -2.94 -0.84
N GLY A 48 -1.13 -3.92 -1.23
CA GLY A 48 -1.09 -5.25 -0.63
C GLY A 48 -1.91 -6.29 -1.40
N VAL A 49 -2.74 -5.89 -2.36
CA VAL A 49 -3.26 -6.80 -3.38
C VAL A 49 -2.12 -7.08 -4.36
N GLU A 50 -1.76 -8.35 -4.49
CA GLU A 50 -0.62 -8.80 -5.30
C GLU A 50 -1.03 -9.22 -6.70
N SER A 51 -2.22 -9.81 -6.82
CA SER A 51 -2.80 -10.17 -8.13
C SER A 51 -4.32 -10.27 -8.06
N THR A 52 -4.95 -10.03 -9.21
CA THR A 52 -6.39 -10.26 -9.45
C THR A 52 -6.57 -11.16 -10.66
N GLN A 53 -7.70 -11.85 -10.71
CA GLN A 53 -8.12 -12.63 -11.86
C GLN A 53 -9.65 -12.62 -11.93
N VAL A 54 -10.23 -12.23 -13.07
CA VAL A 54 -11.67 -12.30 -13.28
C VAL A 54 -12.10 -13.68 -13.75
N GLY A 55 -13.28 -14.11 -13.33
CA GLY A 55 -13.79 -15.45 -13.67
C GLY A 55 -15.21 -15.69 -13.18
N TYR A 56 -15.60 -16.93 -13.21
CA TYR A 56 -16.95 -17.44 -12.95
C TYR A 56 -16.93 -18.35 -11.74
N ALA A 57 -17.50 -17.88 -10.62
CA ALA A 57 -17.52 -18.64 -9.36
C ALA A 57 -18.84 -19.39 -9.15
N ASN A 58 -18.74 -20.52 -8.46
CA ASN A 58 -19.88 -21.35 -8.00
C ASN A 58 -20.82 -21.72 -9.13
N SER A 59 -20.27 -22.08 -10.29
CA SER A 59 -21.00 -22.52 -11.49
C SER A 59 -21.49 -23.98 -11.34
N ASN A 60 -22.69 -24.24 -11.89
CA ASN A 60 -23.20 -25.60 -12.07
C ASN A 60 -22.65 -26.29 -13.33
N VAL A 61 -21.98 -25.53 -14.19
CA VAL A 61 -21.38 -26.00 -15.45
C VAL A 61 -19.87 -25.86 -15.35
N ALA A 62 -19.13 -26.89 -15.71
CA ALA A 62 -17.68 -26.87 -15.75
C ALA A 62 -17.19 -26.01 -16.94
N ASN A 63 -16.22 -25.12 -16.68
CA ASN A 63 -15.64 -24.21 -17.68
C ASN A 63 -16.68 -23.51 -18.57
N PRO A 64 -17.67 -22.79 -17.99
CA PRO A 64 -18.69 -22.14 -18.79
C PRO A 64 -18.08 -21.02 -19.64
N SER A 65 -18.57 -20.85 -20.88
CA SER A 65 -18.23 -19.67 -21.68
C SER A 65 -19.00 -18.44 -21.17
N TYR A 66 -18.55 -17.24 -21.55
CA TYR A 66 -19.23 -15.99 -21.23
C TYR A 66 -20.71 -16.00 -21.67
N GLU A 67 -21.01 -16.47 -22.89
CA GLU A 67 -22.36 -16.56 -23.39
C GLU A 67 -23.23 -17.49 -22.53
N GLN A 68 -22.66 -18.62 -22.07
CA GLN A 68 -23.37 -19.53 -21.18
C GLN A 68 -23.67 -18.86 -19.84
N VAL A 69 -22.71 -18.10 -19.28
CA VAL A 69 -22.93 -17.35 -18.04
C VAL A 69 -24.01 -16.29 -18.21
N CYS A 70 -23.97 -15.51 -19.31
CA CYS A 70 -24.97 -14.51 -19.65
C CYS A 70 -26.37 -15.08 -19.87
N SER A 71 -26.48 -16.35 -20.22
CA SER A 71 -27.78 -17.01 -20.34
C SER A 71 -28.53 -17.20 -19.00
N GLY A 72 -27.81 -17.00 -17.87
CA GLY A 72 -28.33 -17.21 -16.50
C GLY A 72 -28.51 -18.68 -16.09
N LYS A 73 -28.17 -19.65 -16.95
CA LYS A 73 -28.42 -21.09 -16.72
C LYS A 73 -27.29 -21.79 -15.95
N THR A 74 -26.13 -21.17 -15.86
CA THR A 74 -24.93 -21.75 -15.22
C THR A 74 -24.88 -21.52 -13.71
N ASN A 75 -25.75 -20.67 -13.16
CA ASN A 75 -25.68 -20.15 -11.79
C ASN A 75 -24.31 -19.54 -11.41
N ALA A 76 -23.43 -19.31 -12.36
CA ALA A 76 -22.14 -18.68 -12.12
C ALA A 76 -22.30 -17.21 -11.74
N ALA A 77 -21.43 -16.70 -10.87
CA ALA A 77 -21.30 -15.28 -10.61
C ALA A 77 -20.02 -14.74 -11.28
N GLU A 78 -20.12 -13.58 -11.92
CA GLU A 78 -18.95 -12.81 -12.29
C GLU A 78 -18.18 -12.42 -11.02
N THR A 79 -16.94 -12.85 -10.91
CA THR A 79 -16.20 -12.83 -9.64
C THR A 79 -14.75 -12.47 -9.90
N VAL A 80 -14.18 -11.73 -8.98
CA VAL A 80 -12.75 -11.40 -8.96
C VAL A 80 -12.08 -12.23 -7.86
N LYS A 81 -11.12 -13.06 -8.26
CA LYS A 81 -10.15 -13.67 -7.35
C LYS A 81 -9.16 -12.59 -6.93
N VAL A 82 -8.91 -12.44 -5.65
CA VAL A 82 -7.93 -11.50 -5.07
C VAL A 82 -6.92 -12.28 -4.26
N VAL A 83 -5.65 -12.17 -4.62
CA VAL A 83 -4.51 -12.66 -3.83
C VAL A 83 -3.85 -11.45 -3.18
N TYR A 84 -3.64 -11.51 -1.87
CA TYR A 84 -3.14 -10.38 -1.11
C TYR A 84 -2.15 -10.76 0.00
N ASP A 85 -1.27 -9.83 0.37
CA ASP A 85 -0.39 -9.94 1.54
C ASP A 85 -1.13 -9.49 2.81
N PRO A 86 -1.50 -10.40 3.72
CA PRO A 86 -2.24 -10.06 4.94
C PRO A 86 -1.45 -9.21 5.94
N LYS A 87 -0.14 -9.02 5.72
CA LYS A 87 0.69 -8.09 6.51
C LYS A 87 0.57 -6.65 6.03
N THR A 88 0.19 -6.45 4.78
CA THR A 88 0.04 -5.13 4.15
C THR A 88 -1.41 -4.67 4.10
N VAL A 89 -2.34 -5.58 3.83
CA VAL A 89 -3.79 -5.32 3.83
C VAL A 89 -4.51 -6.47 4.51
N ASP A 90 -5.33 -6.19 5.52
CA ASP A 90 -6.14 -7.21 6.18
C ASP A 90 -7.50 -7.40 5.48
N LEU A 91 -8.16 -8.53 5.78
CA LEU A 91 -9.46 -8.85 5.19
C LEU A 91 -10.54 -7.83 5.55
N ASN A 92 -10.51 -7.23 6.75
CA ASN A 92 -11.50 -6.23 7.14
C ASN A 92 -11.45 -5.01 6.22
N LEU A 93 -10.25 -4.52 5.89
CA LEU A 93 -10.09 -3.39 4.98
C LEU A 93 -10.55 -3.73 3.56
N LEU A 94 -10.24 -4.94 3.06
CA LEU A 94 -10.73 -5.40 1.76
C LEU A 94 -12.26 -5.45 1.71
N LEU A 95 -12.90 -5.97 2.77
CA LEU A 95 -14.36 -6.02 2.89
C LEU A 95 -14.97 -4.61 2.94
N ASP A 96 -14.42 -3.71 3.77
CA ASP A 96 -14.88 -2.33 3.89
C ASP A 96 -14.83 -1.58 2.55
N LEU A 97 -13.76 -1.78 1.80
CA LEU A 97 -13.58 -1.16 0.49
C LEU A 97 -14.52 -1.78 -0.56
N TYR A 98 -14.65 -3.11 -0.59
CA TYR A 98 -15.58 -3.81 -1.47
C TYR A 98 -17.03 -3.35 -1.23
N PHE A 99 -17.48 -3.22 0.01
CA PHE A 99 -18.84 -2.76 0.33
C PHE A 99 -19.15 -1.36 -0.23
N LYS A 100 -18.16 -0.52 -0.45
CA LYS A 100 -18.34 0.82 -1.06
C LYS A 100 -18.59 0.77 -2.56
N THR A 101 -18.29 -0.35 -3.20
CA THR A 101 -18.44 -0.53 -4.66
C THR A 101 -19.78 -1.14 -5.05
N ILE A 102 -20.57 -1.63 -4.10
CA ILE A 102 -21.79 -2.37 -4.35
C ILE A 102 -23.01 -1.73 -3.68
N ASP A 103 -24.20 -2.04 -4.19
CA ASP A 103 -25.45 -1.96 -3.45
C ASP A 103 -25.77 -3.34 -2.89
N PRO A 104 -25.55 -3.58 -1.57
CA PRO A 104 -25.74 -4.89 -0.98
C PRO A 104 -27.20 -5.30 -0.83
N THR A 105 -28.16 -4.40 -1.09
CA THR A 105 -29.60 -4.65 -1.03
C THR A 105 -30.21 -4.98 -2.40
N SER A 106 -29.43 -4.86 -3.48
CA SER A 106 -29.88 -5.07 -4.84
C SER A 106 -29.68 -6.52 -5.29
N LEU A 107 -30.77 -7.26 -5.42
CA LEU A 107 -30.74 -8.66 -5.85
C LEU A 107 -30.45 -8.75 -7.36
N ASN A 108 -29.43 -9.55 -7.72
CA ASN A 108 -29.06 -9.84 -9.11
C ASN A 108 -28.90 -8.61 -10.01
N ARG A 109 -28.43 -7.50 -9.42
CA ARG A 109 -28.24 -6.25 -10.14
C ARG A 109 -27.20 -5.37 -9.46
N GLN A 110 -26.32 -4.75 -10.28
CA GLN A 110 -25.45 -3.66 -9.84
C GLN A 110 -25.41 -2.60 -10.95
N GLY A 111 -25.78 -1.37 -10.61
CA GLY A 111 -25.92 -0.30 -11.60
C GLY A 111 -26.91 -0.67 -12.72
N ASN A 112 -26.42 -0.67 -13.95
CA ASN A 112 -27.19 -1.03 -15.15
C ASN A 112 -27.14 -2.54 -15.44
N ASP A 113 -26.23 -3.29 -14.84
CA ASP A 113 -26.04 -4.71 -15.08
C ASP A 113 -27.12 -5.51 -14.36
N ARG A 114 -27.85 -6.36 -15.09
CA ARG A 114 -28.98 -7.17 -14.60
C ARG A 114 -28.79 -8.62 -14.99
N GLY A 115 -28.97 -9.52 -14.04
CA GLY A 115 -28.85 -10.96 -14.21
C GLY A 115 -28.22 -11.62 -12.98
N THR A 116 -28.44 -12.93 -12.82
CA THR A 116 -27.92 -13.71 -11.69
C THR A 116 -26.40 -13.69 -11.61
N GLN A 117 -25.71 -13.50 -12.74
CA GLN A 117 -24.26 -13.39 -12.81
C GLN A 117 -23.72 -12.10 -12.16
N TYR A 118 -24.53 -11.05 -12.06
CA TYR A 118 -24.16 -9.77 -11.44
C TYR A 118 -24.59 -9.63 -9.97
N ARG A 119 -24.93 -10.74 -9.33
CA ARG A 119 -25.24 -10.74 -7.89
C ARG A 119 -24.00 -10.41 -7.06
N THR A 120 -24.23 -9.85 -5.88
CA THR A 120 -23.16 -9.58 -4.92
C THR A 120 -22.83 -10.82 -4.09
N GLY A 121 -21.54 -11.05 -3.82
CA GLY A 121 -21.12 -12.20 -3.05
C GLY A 121 -19.67 -12.14 -2.57
N ILE A 122 -19.42 -12.85 -1.47
CA ILE A 122 -18.09 -13.11 -0.95
C ILE A 122 -17.93 -14.62 -0.86
N TYR A 123 -16.95 -15.16 -1.58
CA TYR A 123 -16.67 -16.59 -1.59
C TYR A 123 -15.31 -16.85 -0.96
N TYR A 124 -15.30 -17.59 0.14
CA TYR A 124 -14.10 -17.85 0.94
C TYR A 124 -13.54 -19.26 0.69
N VAL A 125 -12.23 -19.39 0.76
CA VAL A 125 -11.49 -20.66 0.71
C VAL A 125 -11.10 -21.11 2.11
N ASP A 126 -10.63 -20.16 2.93
CA ASP A 126 -10.27 -20.42 4.32
C ASP A 126 -11.50 -20.25 5.23
N LYS A 127 -11.85 -21.29 5.99
CA LYS A 127 -12.98 -21.22 6.93
C LYS A 127 -12.74 -20.23 8.07
N GLU A 128 -11.49 -19.88 8.33
CA GLU A 128 -11.14 -18.88 9.35
C GLU A 128 -11.54 -17.46 8.95
N ASP A 129 -11.78 -17.20 7.66
CA ASP A 129 -12.28 -15.91 7.16
C ASP A 129 -13.76 -15.69 7.47
N LEU A 130 -14.54 -16.78 7.64
CA LEU A 130 -15.99 -16.68 7.79
C LEU A 130 -16.45 -15.85 9.01
N PRO A 131 -15.84 -15.94 10.21
CA PRO A 131 -16.18 -15.07 11.33
C PRO A 131 -15.95 -13.58 11.01
N VAL A 132 -14.85 -13.24 10.34
CA VAL A 132 -14.50 -11.87 9.94
C VAL A 132 -15.54 -11.33 8.95
N ILE A 133 -15.87 -12.12 7.92
CA ILE A 133 -16.88 -11.78 6.92
C ILE A 133 -18.25 -11.54 7.58
N LYS A 134 -18.68 -12.42 8.48
CA LYS A 134 -19.95 -12.29 9.18
C LYS A 134 -20.02 -11.03 10.05
N GLN A 135 -18.94 -10.71 10.75
CA GLN A 135 -18.85 -9.51 11.57
C GLN A 135 -18.94 -8.24 10.69
N ALA A 136 -18.21 -8.20 9.59
CA ALA A 136 -18.23 -7.09 8.65
C ALA A 136 -19.64 -6.88 8.06
N ILE A 137 -20.33 -7.94 7.68
CA ILE A 137 -21.71 -7.88 7.17
C ILE A 137 -22.69 -7.42 8.26
N GLN A 138 -22.52 -7.84 9.50
CA GLN A 138 -23.35 -7.36 10.61
C GLN A 138 -23.22 -5.85 10.79
N LEU A 139 -21.99 -5.32 10.72
CA LEU A 139 -21.75 -3.87 10.78
C LEU A 139 -22.33 -3.14 9.56
N LEU A 140 -22.21 -3.73 8.37
CA LEU A 140 -22.81 -3.19 7.16
C LEU A 140 -24.35 -3.17 7.26
N SER A 141 -24.96 -4.24 7.74
CA SER A 141 -26.43 -4.38 7.86
C SER A 141 -27.04 -3.29 8.76
N ALA A 142 -26.31 -2.85 9.78
CA ALA A 142 -26.76 -1.77 10.65
C ALA A 142 -26.92 -0.40 9.94
N GLN A 143 -26.34 -0.25 8.76
CA GLN A 143 -26.39 0.99 7.95
C GLN A 143 -27.58 1.01 6.99
N TYR A 144 -28.29 -0.11 6.83
CA TYR A 144 -29.38 -0.26 5.86
C TYR A 144 -30.72 -0.57 6.56
N LYS A 145 -31.79 0.02 6.05
CA LYS A 145 -33.17 -0.32 6.48
C LYS A 145 -33.70 -1.54 5.75
N THR A 146 -33.19 -1.82 4.55
CA THR A 146 -33.55 -2.95 3.71
C THR A 146 -32.61 -4.14 4.00
N PRO A 147 -33.10 -5.36 4.03
CA PRO A 147 -32.26 -6.54 4.21
C PRO A 147 -31.16 -6.63 3.15
N ILE A 148 -29.97 -7.03 3.58
CA ILE A 148 -28.84 -7.30 2.70
C ILE A 148 -29.05 -8.64 2.01
N VAL A 149 -28.83 -8.69 0.68
CA VAL A 149 -28.98 -9.89 -0.16
C VAL A 149 -27.65 -10.45 -0.64
N LEU A 150 -26.54 -9.96 -0.08
CA LEU A 150 -25.20 -10.39 -0.42
C LEU A 150 -24.97 -11.86 -0.03
N GLU A 151 -24.49 -12.68 -0.97
CA GLU A 151 -24.15 -14.08 -0.71
C GLU A 151 -22.85 -14.21 0.09
N VAL A 152 -22.83 -15.13 1.06
CA VAL A 152 -21.59 -15.59 1.72
C VAL A 152 -21.56 -17.11 1.66
N LYS A 153 -20.64 -17.66 0.87
CA LYS A 153 -20.55 -19.11 0.63
C LYS A 153 -19.09 -19.55 0.56
N PRO A 154 -18.77 -20.81 0.87
CA PRO A 154 -17.50 -21.37 0.45
C PRO A 154 -17.39 -21.35 -1.07
N LEU A 155 -16.17 -21.14 -1.56
CA LEU A 155 -15.88 -21.32 -2.96
C LEU A 155 -15.92 -22.81 -3.30
N THR A 156 -16.78 -23.19 -4.25
CA THR A 156 -16.86 -24.58 -4.72
C THR A 156 -16.07 -24.81 -6.00
N ASN A 157 -16.08 -23.82 -6.88
CA ASN A 157 -15.27 -23.79 -8.10
C ASN A 157 -15.08 -22.34 -8.57
N PHE A 158 -14.02 -22.15 -9.35
CA PHE A 158 -13.72 -20.89 -10.01
C PHE A 158 -13.09 -21.21 -11.37
N TYR A 159 -13.67 -20.68 -12.43
CA TYR A 159 -13.19 -20.82 -13.80
C TYR A 159 -12.74 -19.45 -14.29
N PRO A 160 -11.45 -19.26 -14.66
CA PRO A 160 -10.99 -18.01 -15.23
C PRO A 160 -11.83 -17.62 -16.44
N ALA A 161 -12.23 -16.38 -16.53
CA ALA A 161 -12.87 -15.83 -17.71
C ALA A 161 -11.83 -15.68 -18.85
N GLU A 162 -12.34 -15.51 -20.06
CA GLU A 162 -11.55 -15.41 -21.28
C GLU A 162 -10.52 -14.28 -21.20
N THR A 163 -9.40 -14.42 -21.91
CA THR A 163 -8.25 -13.51 -21.83
C THR A 163 -8.62 -12.04 -22.11
N TYR A 164 -9.64 -11.78 -22.95
CA TYR A 164 -10.06 -10.42 -23.25
C TYR A 164 -10.78 -9.72 -22.08
N HIS A 165 -11.26 -10.46 -21.09
CA HIS A 165 -11.86 -9.92 -19.87
C HIS A 165 -10.82 -9.54 -18.80
N GLN A 166 -9.66 -10.19 -18.79
CA GLN A 166 -8.61 -9.93 -17.81
C GLN A 166 -8.02 -8.54 -18.02
N ASP A 167 -7.90 -7.76 -16.94
CA ASP A 167 -7.37 -6.37 -16.97
C ASP A 167 -8.09 -5.47 -17.98
N TYR A 168 -9.40 -5.66 -18.17
CA TYR A 168 -10.13 -5.01 -19.23
C TYR A 168 -10.04 -3.48 -19.20
N LEU A 169 -10.23 -2.86 -18.02
CA LEU A 169 -10.18 -1.39 -17.90
C LEU A 169 -8.76 -0.82 -17.97
N ASP A 170 -7.73 -1.61 -17.70
CA ASP A 170 -6.35 -1.17 -17.92
C ASP A 170 -6.03 -1.13 -19.43
N LYS A 171 -6.54 -2.10 -20.18
CA LYS A 171 -6.41 -2.17 -21.64
C LYS A 171 -7.35 -1.19 -22.36
N ASN A 172 -8.49 -0.86 -21.74
CA ASN A 172 -9.56 -0.03 -22.29
C ASN A 172 -9.98 1.05 -21.27
N PRO A 173 -9.19 2.13 -21.05
CA PRO A 173 -9.47 3.13 -20.01
C PRO A 173 -10.81 3.87 -20.16
N GLY A 174 -11.40 3.89 -21.38
CA GLY A 174 -12.75 4.43 -21.65
C GLY A 174 -13.87 3.39 -21.64
N GLY A 175 -13.57 2.15 -21.22
CA GLY A 175 -14.52 1.06 -21.17
C GLY A 175 -15.62 1.26 -20.12
N TYR A 176 -16.69 0.46 -20.26
CA TYR A 176 -17.80 0.49 -19.31
C TYR A 176 -17.37 0.12 -17.89
N CYS A 177 -17.78 0.95 -16.94
CA CYS A 177 -17.59 0.71 -15.51
C CYS A 177 -18.80 1.22 -14.72
N HIS A 178 -19.38 0.37 -13.86
CA HIS A 178 -20.49 0.75 -12.98
C HIS A 178 -20.02 1.42 -11.68
N ILE A 179 -18.71 1.34 -11.35
CA ILE A 179 -18.12 1.91 -10.15
C ILE A 179 -17.74 3.37 -10.37
N ASN A 180 -18.06 4.22 -9.41
CA ASN A 180 -17.70 5.63 -9.46
C ASN A 180 -16.16 5.79 -9.46
N PRO A 181 -15.55 6.50 -10.43
CA PRO A 181 -14.11 6.70 -10.54
C PRO A 181 -13.44 7.29 -9.28
N ALA A 182 -14.17 8.08 -8.48
CA ALA A 182 -13.65 8.63 -7.22
C ALA A 182 -13.27 7.53 -6.21
N LEU A 183 -13.89 6.34 -6.30
CA LEU A 183 -13.58 5.21 -5.43
C LEU A 183 -12.22 4.59 -5.75
N PHE A 184 -11.73 4.68 -6.99
CA PHE A 184 -10.40 4.18 -7.35
C PHE A 184 -9.29 4.94 -6.61
N GLU A 185 -9.45 6.28 -6.50
CA GLU A 185 -8.51 7.09 -5.74
C GLU A 185 -8.59 6.81 -4.24
N MET A 186 -9.79 6.55 -3.73
CA MET A 186 -9.99 6.11 -2.35
C MET A 186 -9.28 4.77 -2.09
N ALA A 187 -9.40 3.80 -3.00
CA ALA A 187 -8.73 2.50 -2.88
C ALA A 187 -7.20 2.66 -2.83
N ARG A 188 -6.62 3.47 -3.72
CA ARG A 188 -5.17 3.78 -3.72
C ARG A 188 -4.68 4.38 -2.40
N LYS A 189 -5.50 5.18 -1.74
CA LYS A 189 -5.16 5.90 -0.49
C LYS A 189 -5.51 5.14 0.78
N ALA A 190 -6.35 4.11 0.72
CA ALA A 190 -6.97 3.49 1.89
C ALA A 190 -5.97 2.98 2.93
N ASN A 191 -4.87 2.39 2.50
CA ASN A 191 -3.77 1.93 3.35
C ASN A 191 -2.41 2.40 2.84
N ALA A 192 -2.40 3.55 2.13
CA ALA A 192 -1.15 4.19 1.78
C ALA A 192 -0.30 4.40 3.04
N PRO A 193 1.01 4.17 2.98
CA PRO A 193 1.87 4.49 4.11
C PRO A 193 1.60 5.92 4.53
N LYS A 194 1.40 6.15 5.82
CA LYS A 194 1.33 7.53 6.33
C LYS A 194 2.59 8.24 5.87
N ALA A 195 2.45 9.36 5.17
CA ALA A 195 3.59 10.17 4.81
C ALA A 195 4.40 10.43 6.07
N LYS A 196 5.69 10.07 6.05
CA LYS A 196 6.57 10.38 7.17
C LYS A 196 6.61 11.89 7.32
N VAL A 197 6.16 12.38 8.45
CA VAL A 197 6.34 13.79 8.79
C VAL A 197 7.77 13.94 9.29
N TYR A 198 8.62 14.45 8.42
CA TYR A 198 9.99 14.78 8.79
C TYR A 198 9.97 16.08 9.57
N GLN A 199 10.55 16.06 10.75
CA GLN A 199 10.68 17.24 11.62
C GLN A 199 12.11 17.35 12.11
N LYS A 200 12.59 18.59 12.18
CA LYS A 200 13.89 18.85 12.78
C LYS A 200 13.87 18.48 14.25
N ALA A 201 14.82 17.65 14.69
CA ALA A 201 14.98 17.34 16.10
C ALA A 201 15.43 18.60 16.88
N ASP A 202 15.15 18.63 18.17
CA ASP A 202 15.64 19.70 19.06
C ASP A 202 17.18 19.70 19.16
N ASP A 203 17.73 20.87 19.51
CA ASP A 203 19.17 21.09 19.55
C ASP A 203 19.91 20.13 20.51
N ALA A 204 19.32 19.81 21.64
CA ALA A 204 19.92 18.90 22.62
C ALA A 204 20.00 17.46 22.07
N THR A 205 18.98 17.02 21.35
CA THR A 205 18.95 15.72 20.66
C THR A 205 19.99 15.69 19.53
N LEU A 206 20.12 16.77 18.76
CA LEU A 206 21.09 16.87 17.67
C LEU A 206 22.53 16.81 18.17
N ARG A 207 22.86 17.53 19.24
CA ARG A 207 24.20 17.50 19.87
C ARG A 207 24.57 16.09 20.38
N LYS A 208 23.59 15.29 20.79
CA LYS A 208 23.84 13.91 21.24
C LYS A 208 24.00 12.92 20.08
N LYS A 209 23.36 13.16 18.95
CA LYS A 209 23.32 12.22 17.82
C LYS A 209 24.39 12.48 16.77
N LEU A 210 24.86 13.71 16.64
CA LEU A 210 25.81 14.14 15.60
C LEU A 210 27.23 14.28 16.18
N SER A 211 28.24 14.01 15.35
CA SER A 211 29.61 14.40 15.67
C SER A 211 29.73 15.92 15.75
N ALA A 212 30.77 16.43 16.42
CA ALA A 212 31.01 17.88 16.50
C ALA A 212 31.12 18.53 15.10
N GLU A 213 31.76 17.85 14.16
CA GLU A 213 31.89 18.30 12.77
C GLU A 213 30.53 18.29 12.05
N GLN A 214 29.77 17.18 12.15
CA GLN A 214 28.42 17.08 11.60
C GLN A 214 27.53 18.17 12.19
N TYR A 215 27.58 18.39 13.50
CA TYR A 215 26.80 19.44 14.15
C TYR A 215 27.19 20.84 13.66
N ALA A 216 28.50 21.14 13.54
CA ALA A 216 29.00 22.43 13.09
C ALA A 216 28.61 22.73 11.63
N VAL A 217 28.73 21.75 10.73
CA VAL A 217 28.42 21.90 9.31
C VAL A 217 26.91 21.94 9.08
N THR A 218 26.20 21.09 9.79
CA THR A 218 24.76 20.94 9.51
C THR A 218 23.91 21.80 10.41
N GLN A 219 24.50 22.33 11.59
CA GLN A 219 23.61 22.94 12.58
C GLN A 219 22.14 22.71 12.30
N LYS A 220 21.87 21.93 11.25
CA LYS A 220 20.57 21.92 10.62
C LYS A 220 20.14 20.71 9.81
N ASP A 221 20.95 19.60 9.41
CA ASP A 221 20.22 18.68 8.54
C ASP A 221 20.48 17.18 8.45
N ILE A 222 21.35 16.60 9.09
CA ILE A 222 21.13 15.18 9.42
C ILE A 222 19.99 15.07 10.46
N THR A 223 19.17 16.08 10.51
CA THR A 223 18.27 16.39 11.62
C THR A 223 16.89 15.83 11.42
N THR A 224 16.48 15.63 10.15
CA THR A 224 15.14 15.17 9.80
C THR A 224 15.11 13.71 9.38
N GLY A 225 16.20 13.18 8.84
CA GLY A 225 16.23 11.86 8.21
C GLY A 225 15.46 11.80 6.90
N GLU A 226 15.11 12.96 6.31
CA GLU A 226 14.41 13.04 5.03
C GLU A 226 15.33 12.62 3.87
N PRO A 227 14.93 11.67 3.01
CA PRO A 227 15.73 11.26 1.86
C PRO A 227 15.72 12.36 0.81
N LEU A 228 16.91 12.87 0.45
CA LEU A 228 17.07 14.02 -0.47
C LEU A 228 17.66 13.62 -1.82
N PHE A 229 18.53 12.61 -1.85
CA PHE A 229 19.25 12.18 -3.05
C PHE A 229 19.32 10.66 -3.15
N VAL A 230 19.36 10.13 -4.37
CA VAL A 230 19.53 8.69 -4.64
C VAL A 230 20.85 8.39 -5.35
N SER A 231 21.38 7.19 -5.16
CA SER A 231 22.66 6.78 -5.73
C SER A 231 22.68 6.72 -7.25
N THR A 232 21.50 6.53 -7.89
CA THR A 232 21.38 6.53 -9.37
C THR A 232 21.63 7.88 -10.02
N ASP A 233 21.45 8.97 -9.26
CA ASP A 233 21.73 10.34 -9.71
C ASP A 233 23.13 10.83 -9.31
N LYS A 234 23.85 10.03 -8.52
CA LYS A 234 25.23 10.32 -8.13
C LYS A 234 26.20 10.12 -9.31
N PHE A 235 27.15 11.01 -9.45
CA PHE A 235 28.27 10.88 -10.40
C PHE A 235 29.57 11.37 -9.80
N ASP A 236 30.69 11.00 -10.41
CA ASP A 236 32.01 11.50 -10.01
C ASP A 236 32.29 12.81 -10.75
N SER A 237 32.44 13.88 -9.98
CA SER A 237 32.77 15.23 -10.51
C SER A 237 34.20 15.66 -10.22
N GLY A 238 35.00 14.82 -9.55
CA GLY A 238 36.35 15.11 -9.14
C GLY A 238 36.49 16.19 -8.04
N CYS A 239 35.39 16.73 -7.50
CA CYS A 239 35.42 17.78 -6.48
C CYS A 239 35.63 17.31 -5.04
N GLY A 240 35.76 16.00 -4.81
CA GLY A 240 35.94 15.39 -3.49
C GLY A 240 34.71 15.25 -2.62
N TRP A 241 33.60 15.91 -2.98
CA TRP A 241 32.29 15.77 -2.31
C TRP A 241 31.29 15.00 -3.19
N PRO A 242 30.29 14.37 -2.58
CA PRO A 242 29.21 13.71 -3.33
C PRO A 242 28.54 14.71 -4.30
N SER A 243 28.46 14.33 -5.57
CA SER A 243 27.82 15.12 -6.61
C SER A 243 26.64 14.37 -7.21
N PHE A 244 25.51 15.05 -7.33
CA PHE A 244 24.26 14.51 -7.86
C PHE A 244 23.74 15.39 -9.01
N SER A 245 23.08 14.78 -9.99
CA SER A 245 22.46 15.49 -11.10
C SER A 245 21.12 16.14 -10.73
N GLN A 246 20.44 15.59 -9.73
CA GLN A 246 19.16 16.09 -9.22
C GLN A 246 18.86 15.57 -7.82
N PRO A 247 17.98 16.25 -7.04
CA PRO A 247 17.36 15.69 -5.85
C PRO A 247 16.26 14.68 -6.22
N ILE A 248 15.82 13.86 -5.27
CA ILE A 248 14.69 12.93 -5.44
C ILE A 248 13.42 13.68 -5.91
N GLN A 249 13.16 14.83 -5.29
CA GLN A 249 12.09 15.75 -5.68
C GLN A 249 12.59 17.19 -5.47
N LYS A 250 12.26 18.09 -6.40
CA LYS A 250 12.74 19.49 -6.36
C LYS A 250 12.19 20.28 -5.17
N ASP A 251 11.03 19.89 -4.66
CA ASP A 251 10.38 20.57 -3.54
C ASP A 251 10.95 20.19 -2.17
N LEU A 252 11.87 19.23 -2.09
CA LEU A 252 12.59 18.85 -0.86
C LEU A 252 13.74 19.80 -0.56
N ILE A 253 14.18 20.59 -1.54
CA ILE A 253 15.30 21.54 -1.40
C ILE A 253 14.87 22.97 -1.67
N ALA A 254 15.61 23.90 -1.11
CA ALA A 254 15.52 25.33 -1.39
C ALA A 254 16.86 25.84 -1.89
N GLU A 255 16.82 26.69 -2.90
CA GLU A 255 18.01 27.35 -3.47
C GLU A 255 18.04 28.80 -3.03
N LYS A 256 19.19 29.26 -2.52
CA LYS A 256 19.40 30.64 -2.08
C LYS A 256 20.70 31.21 -2.67
N LYS A 257 20.69 32.49 -3.01
CA LYS A 257 21.90 33.16 -3.43
C LYS A 257 22.89 33.25 -2.25
N ASP A 258 24.10 32.77 -2.46
CA ASP A 258 25.21 32.86 -1.51
C ASP A 258 26.28 33.80 -2.07
N THR A 259 26.58 34.86 -1.33
CA THR A 259 27.63 35.85 -1.68
C THR A 259 28.81 35.82 -0.71
N SER A 260 28.88 34.78 0.13
CA SER A 260 29.98 34.64 1.09
C SER A 260 31.32 34.33 0.44
N HIS A 261 32.40 34.60 1.13
CA HIS A 261 33.78 34.34 0.69
C HIS A 261 34.15 34.99 -0.64
N GLY A 262 33.50 36.11 -1.00
CA GLY A 262 33.79 36.83 -2.25
C GLY A 262 33.35 36.13 -3.53
N MET A 263 32.52 35.07 -3.42
CA MET A 263 31.99 34.30 -4.53
C MET A 263 30.48 34.52 -4.67
N ILE A 264 29.96 34.34 -5.88
CA ILE A 264 28.52 34.31 -6.13
C ILE A 264 28.15 32.87 -6.50
N ARG A 265 27.42 32.22 -5.64
CA ARG A 265 27.00 30.80 -5.81
C ARG A 265 25.52 30.65 -5.49
N THR A 266 24.95 29.49 -5.83
CA THR A 266 23.61 29.09 -5.40
C THR A 266 23.74 28.02 -4.31
N GLU A 267 23.43 28.41 -3.06
CA GLU A 267 23.36 27.51 -1.92
C GLU A 267 22.16 26.59 -2.06
N VAL A 268 22.37 25.32 -1.79
CA VAL A 268 21.32 24.30 -1.66
C VAL A 268 21.08 24.02 -0.18
N ARG A 269 19.82 24.14 0.23
CA ARG A 269 19.36 23.87 1.59
C ARG A 269 18.27 22.83 1.60
N SER A 270 18.13 22.00 2.65
CA SER A 270 16.90 21.24 2.79
C SER A 270 15.75 22.14 3.16
N LYS A 271 14.56 21.84 2.65
CA LYS A 271 13.40 22.65 2.92
C LYS A 271 12.82 22.41 4.32
N THR A 272 12.77 21.16 4.75
CA THR A 272 12.21 20.75 6.05
C THR A 272 13.12 21.13 7.22
N GLY A 273 14.42 20.95 7.09
CA GLY A 273 15.39 21.22 8.15
C GLY A 273 16.00 22.63 8.11
N ASP A 274 15.81 23.37 7.01
CA ASP A 274 16.50 24.65 6.69
C ASP A 274 18.00 24.56 6.85
N ALA A 275 18.61 23.48 6.38
CA ALA A 275 20.01 23.20 6.54
C ALA A 275 20.82 23.45 5.29
N HIS A 276 22.04 23.92 5.50
CA HIS A 276 23.03 23.99 4.44
C HIS A 276 23.42 22.59 3.98
N LEU A 277 23.16 22.26 2.72
CA LEU A 277 23.57 20.99 2.12
C LEU A 277 24.85 21.15 1.28
N GLY A 278 24.98 22.25 0.58
CA GLY A 278 26.07 22.52 -0.35
C GLY A 278 25.69 23.59 -1.37
N HIS A 279 26.12 23.42 -2.59
CA HIS A 279 25.85 24.37 -3.69
C HIS A 279 25.49 23.62 -4.97
N VAL A 280 24.69 24.27 -5.82
CA VAL A 280 24.40 23.80 -7.18
C VAL A 280 25.15 24.63 -8.22
N PHE A 281 25.67 23.94 -9.23
CA PHE A 281 26.44 24.50 -10.35
C PHE A 281 25.84 24.03 -11.67
N THR A 282 26.19 24.74 -12.77
CA THR A 282 25.68 24.47 -14.13
C THR A 282 26.67 23.68 -14.99
N ASP A 283 27.64 23.03 -14.36
CA ASP A 283 28.70 22.24 -14.98
C ASP A 283 28.49 20.70 -14.82
N GLY A 284 27.27 20.29 -14.57
CA GLY A 284 26.88 18.87 -14.46
C GLY A 284 26.71 18.17 -15.82
N PRO A 285 26.42 16.85 -15.81
CA PRO A 285 26.20 16.03 -17.00
C PRO A 285 25.06 16.61 -17.86
N LYS A 286 25.34 16.99 -19.10
CA LYS A 286 24.35 17.60 -20.01
C LYS A 286 23.16 16.68 -20.28
N GLU A 287 23.41 15.38 -20.41
CA GLU A 287 22.42 14.35 -20.62
C GLU A 287 21.47 14.15 -19.43
N LYS A 288 21.84 14.70 -18.26
CA LYS A 288 21.04 14.67 -17.02
C LYS A 288 20.55 16.07 -16.59
N GLY A 289 20.48 17.01 -17.51
CA GLY A 289 19.97 18.36 -17.26
C GLY A 289 21.02 19.41 -16.92
N GLY A 290 22.32 19.07 -16.94
CA GLY A 290 23.44 20.03 -16.84
C GLY A 290 23.68 20.60 -15.44
N LEU A 291 22.98 20.14 -14.40
CA LEU A 291 23.18 20.61 -13.03
C LEU A 291 24.09 19.66 -12.24
N ARG A 292 24.88 20.24 -11.35
CA ARG A 292 25.69 19.51 -10.37
C ARG A 292 25.41 20.03 -8.97
N TYR A 293 24.70 19.22 -8.19
CA TYR A 293 24.50 19.43 -6.76
C TYR A 293 25.71 18.88 -6.02
N CYS A 294 26.63 19.76 -5.63
CA CYS A 294 27.82 19.40 -4.85
C CYS A 294 27.49 19.51 -3.37
N ILE A 295 27.31 18.36 -2.75
CA ILE A 295 26.75 18.26 -1.38
C ILE A 295 27.85 17.91 -0.39
N ASN A 296 27.90 18.62 0.73
CA ASN A 296 28.84 18.32 1.80
C ASN A 296 28.54 16.93 2.38
N SER A 297 29.53 16.05 2.35
CA SER A 297 29.38 14.67 2.87
C SER A 297 28.95 14.62 4.34
N ALA A 298 29.34 15.62 5.15
CA ALA A 298 28.93 15.71 6.56
C ALA A 298 27.44 16.05 6.74
N SER A 299 26.77 16.59 5.69
CA SER A 299 25.34 16.89 5.71
C SER A 299 24.46 15.71 5.26
N LEU A 300 25.06 14.59 4.84
CA LEU A 300 24.34 13.41 4.35
C LEU A 300 24.66 12.17 5.21
N ARG A 301 23.66 11.32 5.37
CA ARG A 301 23.82 9.94 5.84
C ARG A 301 23.54 8.99 4.67
N PHE A 302 24.49 8.14 4.36
CA PHE A 302 24.30 7.07 3.40
C PHE A 302 23.57 5.89 4.03
N ILE A 303 22.53 5.39 3.35
CA ILE A 303 21.77 4.21 3.76
C ILE A 303 21.97 3.15 2.69
N PRO A 304 22.64 2.03 3.00
CA PRO A 304 22.82 0.91 2.09
C PRO A 304 21.49 0.30 1.67
N LYS A 305 21.40 -0.19 0.42
CA LYS A 305 20.17 -0.76 -0.15
C LYS A 305 19.58 -1.89 0.68
N ASP A 306 20.43 -2.77 1.20
CA ASP A 306 20.05 -3.90 2.08
C ASP A 306 19.48 -3.45 3.42
N LYS A 307 19.84 -2.25 3.89
CA LYS A 307 19.36 -1.66 5.15
C LYS A 307 18.11 -0.78 4.99
N MET A 308 17.75 -0.40 3.77
CA MET A 308 16.66 0.56 3.52
C MET A 308 15.32 0.11 4.10
N LYS A 309 14.97 -1.18 4.03
CA LYS A 309 13.72 -1.69 4.63
C LYS A 309 13.75 -1.60 6.15
N GLU A 310 14.83 -2.04 6.76
CA GLU A 310 15.02 -2.04 8.22
C GLU A 310 14.97 -0.62 8.80
N GLU A 311 15.62 0.33 8.11
CA GLU A 311 15.65 1.73 8.52
C GLU A 311 14.41 2.54 8.09
N GLY A 312 13.44 1.88 7.44
CA GLY A 312 12.16 2.48 7.11
C GLY A 312 12.15 3.31 5.82
N TYR A 313 13.09 3.07 4.90
CA TYR A 313 13.19 3.71 3.57
C TYR A 313 12.84 2.73 2.43
N GLY A 314 12.12 1.64 2.74
CA GLY A 314 11.78 0.60 1.76
C GLY A 314 11.00 1.11 0.54
N GLU A 315 10.24 2.18 0.69
CA GLU A 315 9.50 2.83 -0.40
C GLU A 315 10.39 3.41 -1.51
N TYR A 316 11.66 3.73 -1.19
CA TYR A 316 12.65 4.26 -2.16
C TYR A 316 13.46 3.17 -2.86
N LEU A 317 13.27 1.89 -2.54
CA LEU A 317 13.99 0.79 -3.20
C LEU A 317 13.85 0.77 -4.73
N PRO A 318 12.69 1.10 -5.33
CA PRO A 318 12.58 1.17 -6.78
C PRO A 318 13.46 2.24 -7.44
N LEU A 319 13.91 3.25 -6.69
CA LEU A 319 14.75 4.35 -7.19
C LEU A 319 16.25 4.04 -7.14
N VAL A 320 16.67 2.97 -6.48
CA VAL A 320 18.08 2.60 -6.31
C VAL A 320 18.41 1.29 -7.06
N LYS A 321 19.59 1.24 -7.68
CA LYS A 321 20.08 0.05 -8.40
C LYS A 321 20.66 -1.00 -7.48
#